data_8478e6a7e9608af548c210f55583bf7b
#
_entry.id   8478e6a7e9608af548c210f55583bf7b
#
_cell.length_a   1.000
_cell.length_b   1.000
_cell.length_c   1.000
_cell.angle_alpha   90.00
_cell.angle_beta   90.00
_cell.angle_gamma   90.00
#
_symmetry.space_group_name_H-M   'P 1'
#
loop_
_entity.id
_entity.type
_entity.pdbx_description
1 polymer ?
#
loop_
_entity_poly.entity_id
_entity_poly.type
_entity_poly.pdbx_seq_one_letter_code
_entity_poly.pdbx_strand_id
1 'polypeptide(L)'
;HLAVSAVVAGERFVVRMPKGEDGAEGIAREARLLAELAVGVRLEIPRYLFTAVNPIGPGERCVYPEVPGEVLGGREWRARGLLERGETARAVAEFVDAVHAFSAERARELGVPEWDPRTEFAEDLDLVRAQVIPLLPEAEGWRLVELWGEYLSVDGNFEYEPVLTHADVSLDHLLVTGDRITGVIDFGDVRIGDPDYDLCYLWSGAGAEFVRRVQDYRGRSLDERLIAKLEFWSCADHAIDVLHGIEHELPEFRDDSVRELRAALARVDGQSTGSL
;
A
#
# COMPACT_ATOMS: atom_id res chain seq x y z
N HIS A 1 1.18 -10.43 10.66
CA HIS A 1 0.17 -11.46 10.95
C HIS A 1 0.55 -12.84 10.42
N LEU A 2 -0.09 -13.91 10.95
CA LEU A 2 -0.10 -15.23 10.33
C LEU A 2 -1.48 -15.42 9.69
N ALA A 3 -1.52 -15.65 8.38
CA ALA A 3 -2.74 -15.98 7.65
C ALA A 3 -2.71 -17.46 7.21
N VAL A 4 -3.79 -18.18 7.45
CA VAL A 4 -3.92 -19.60 7.10
C VAL A 4 -5.24 -19.80 6.38
N SER A 5 -5.19 -20.44 5.19
CA SER A 5 -6.40 -20.87 4.49
C SER A 5 -6.88 -22.21 5.06
N ALA A 6 -8.18 -22.33 5.26
CA ALA A 6 -8.85 -23.54 5.73
C ALA A 6 -10.04 -23.87 4.84
N VAL A 7 -10.32 -25.17 4.66
CA VAL A 7 -11.51 -25.64 3.93
C VAL A 7 -12.45 -26.32 4.90
N VAL A 8 -13.68 -25.83 5.01
CA VAL A 8 -14.72 -26.39 5.87
C VAL A 8 -15.98 -26.62 5.04
N ALA A 9 -16.42 -27.85 4.98
CA ALA A 9 -17.62 -28.27 4.20
C ALA A 9 -17.57 -27.86 2.70
N GLY A 10 -16.36 -27.74 2.13
CA GLY A 10 -16.16 -27.35 0.73
C GLY A 10 -16.02 -25.83 0.50
N GLU A 11 -16.24 -25.02 1.51
CA GLU A 11 -16.02 -23.57 1.48
C GLU A 11 -14.63 -23.22 2.00
N ARG A 12 -14.02 -22.17 1.43
CA ARG A 12 -12.69 -21.69 1.81
C ARG A 12 -12.79 -20.50 2.75
N PHE A 13 -11.99 -20.54 3.80
CA PHE A 13 -11.91 -19.50 4.82
C PHE A 13 -10.46 -19.08 5.04
N VAL A 14 -10.28 -17.85 5.43
CA VAL A 14 -9.01 -17.32 5.92
C VAL A 14 -9.11 -17.12 7.43
N VAL A 15 -8.09 -17.61 8.13
CA VAL A 15 -7.89 -17.36 9.57
C VAL A 15 -6.66 -16.48 9.72
N ARG A 16 -6.83 -15.25 10.19
CA ARG A 16 -5.69 -14.35 10.52
C ARG A 16 -5.47 -14.35 12.02
N MET A 17 -4.23 -14.56 12.41
CA MET A 17 -3.79 -14.60 13.80
C MET A 17 -2.70 -13.53 14.00
N PRO A 18 -2.85 -12.62 14.97
CA PRO A 18 -1.80 -11.65 15.28
C PRO A 18 -0.59 -12.35 15.90
N LYS A 19 0.61 -11.83 15.59
CA LYS A 19 1.87 -12.30 16.20
C LYS A 19 2.29 -11.47 17.42
N GLY A 20 1.75 -10.26 17.56
CA GLY A 20 2.05 -9.30 18.63
C GLY A 20 0.84 -8.47 19.01
N GLU A 21 0.98 -7.61 20.01
CA GLU A 21 -0.11 -6.75 20.52
C GLU A 21 -0.61 -5.78 19.46
N ASP A 22 0.29 -5.11 18.71
CA ASP A 22 -0.07 -4.18 17.63
C ASP A 22 -0.91 -4.87 16.55
N GLY A 23 -0.55 -6.11 16.19
CA GLY A 23 -1.32 -6.92 15.27
C GLY A 23 -2.72 -7.29 15.80
N ALA A 24 -2.85 -7.48 17.12
CA ALA A 24 -4.13 -7.78 17.75
C ALA A 24 -5.06 -6.55 17.72
N GLU A 25 -4.54 -5.36 18.01
CA GLU A 25 -5.28 -4.10 17.88
C GLU A 25 -5.67 -3.84 16.43
N GLY A 26 -4.77 -4.12 15.47
CA GLY A 26 -5.02 -4.03 14.04
C GLY A 26 -6.21 -4.87 13.59
N ILE A 27 -6.26 -6.16 13.95
CA ILE A 27 -7.39 -7.06 13.61
C ILE A 27 -8.70 -6.57 14.22
N ALA A 28 -8.68 -6.10 15.47
CA ALA A 28 -9.89 -5.59 16.12
C ALA A 28 -10.40 -4.30 15.45
N ARG A 29 -9.50 -3.45 14.98
CA ARG A 29 -9.82 -2.24 14.20
C ARG A 29 -10.40 -2.60 12.84
N GLU A 30 -9.71 -3.45 12.07
CA GLU A 30 -10.17 -3.93 10.77
C GLU A 30 -11.57 -4.53 10.86
N ALA A 31 -11.87 -5.34 11.87
CA ALA A 31 -13.18 -5.97 12.05
C ALA A 31 -14.32 -4.94 12.11
N ARG A 32 -14.08 -3.81 12.78
CA ARG A 32 -15.07 -2.73 12.88
C ARG A 32 -15.16 -1.92 11.60
N LEU A 33 -14.02 -1.54 11.02
CA LEU A 33 -13.94 -0.73 9.82
C LEU A 33 -14.55 -1.43 8.60
N LEU A 34 -14.12 -2.66 8.34
CA LEU A 34 -14.54 -3.40 7.14
C LEU A 34 -16.04 -3.69 7.12
N ALA A 35 -16.67 -3.87 8.27
CA ALA A 35 -18.10 -4.06 8.36
C ALA A 35 -18.90 -2.85 7.82
N GLU A 36 -18.40 -1.64 8.05
CA GLU A 36 -19.01 -0.40 7.57
C GLU A 36 -18.55 -0.04 6.14
N LEU A 37 -17.26 -0.19 5.85
CA LEU A 37 -16.67 0.10 4.53
C LEU A 37 -17.29 -0.74 3.42
N ALA A 38 -17.60 -2.02 3.70
CA ALA A 38 -18.22 -2.94 2.73
C ALA A 38 -19.57 -2.47 2.17
N VAL A 39 -20.21 -1.49 2.79
CA VAL A 39 -21.48 -0.91 2.28
C VAL A 39 -21.22 -0.02 1.06
N GLY A 40 -20.07 0.68 1.01
CA GLY A 40 -19.71 1.63 -0.05
C GLY A 40 -18.84 1.03 -1.16
N VAL A 41 -18.14 -0.06 -0.90
CA VAL A 41 -17.21 -0.70 -1.85
C VAL A 41 -17.93 -1.76 -2.68
N ARG A 42 -17.71 -1.74 -4.01
CA ARG A 42 -18.32 -2.71 -4.94
C ARG A 42 -17.53 -4.00 -5.11
N LEU A 43 -16.22 -3.93 -4.95
CA LEU A 43 -15.35 -5.10 -4.98
C LEU A 43 -15.53 -5.91 -3.68
N GLU A 44 -15.36 -7.22 -3.76
CA GLU A 44 -15.37 -8.05 -2.55
C GLU A 44 -14.17 -7.70 -1.67
N ILE A 45 -14.42 -7.50 -0.38
CA ILE A 45 -13.40 -7.26 0.63
C ILE A 45 -13.58 -8.24 1.79
N PRO A 46 -12.59 -8.46 2.65
CA PRO A 46 -12.72 -9.37 3.78
C PRO A 46 -13.91 -8.99 4.68
N ARG A 47 -14.78 -9.95 4.97
CA ARG A 47 -15.95 -9.80 5.85
C ARG A 47 -15.83 -10.76 7.01
N TYR A 48 -15.41 -10.26 8.15
CA TYR A 48 -15.18 -11.10 9.32
C TYR A 48 -16.50 -11.71 9.82
N LEU A 49 -16.54 -13.05 9.86
CA LEU A 49 -17.69 -13.78 10.37
C LEU A 49 -17.73 -13.76 11.89
N PHE A 50 -16.57 -13.97 12.50
CA PHE A 50 -16.39 -13.91 13.94
C PHE A 50 -14.92 -13.71 14.30
N THR A 51 -14.70 -13.27 15.54
CA THR A 51 -13.40 -13.30 16.20
C THR A 51 -13.41 -14.32 17.33
N ALA A 52 -12.25 -14.84 17.70
CA ALA A 52 -12.07 -15.77 18.79
C ALA A 52 -10.67 -15.61 19.39
N VAL A 53 -10.49 -16.02 20.64
CA VAL A 53 -9.20 -15.96 21.34
C VAL A 53 -8.10 -16.58 20.45
N ASN A 54 -7.00 -15.85 20.30
CA ASN A 54 -5.83 -16.33 19.54
C ASN A 54 -5.07 -17.40 20.36
N PRO A 55 -4.95 -18.65 19.86
CA PRO A 55 -4.34 -19.74 20.63
C PRO A 55 -2.80 -19.67 20.65
N ILE A 56 -2.18 -18.83 19.81
CA ILE A 56 -0.74 -18.80 19.62
C ILE A 56 -0.11 -17.43 19.93
N GLY A 57 -0.90 -16.46 20.38
CA GLY A 57 -0.41 -15.10 20.64
C GLY A 57 -1.48 -14.23 21.30
N PRO A 58 -1.23 -12.91 21.42
CA PRO A 58 -2.16 -11.99 22.05
C PRO A 58 -3.42 -11.73 21.23
N GLY A 59 -4.45 -11.23 21.88
CA GLY A 59 -5.68 -10.75 21.28
C GLY A 59 -6.56 -11.83 20.66
N GLU A 60 -7.29 -11.45 19.63
CA GLU A 60 -8.23 -12.33 18.93
C GLU A 60 -7.73 -12.64 17.51
N ARG A 61 -7.97 -13.86 17.06
CA ARG A 61 -7.92 -14.22 15.64
C ARG A 61 -9.25 -13.87 14.97
N CYS A 62 -9.22 -13.54 13.70
CA CYS A 62 -10.43 -13.40 12.90
C CYS A 62 -10.57 -14.51 11.87
N VAL A 63 -11.82 -14.80 11.49
CA VAL A 63 -12.17 -15.77 10.46
C VAL A 63 -13.14 -15.12 9.47
N TYR A 64 -12.85 -15.25 8.19
CA TYR A 64 -13.70 -14.76 7.10
C TYR A 64 -13.64 -15.65 5.89
N PRO A 65 -14.69 -15.67 5.01
CA PRO A 65 -14.65 -16.38 3.74
C PRO A 65 -13.52 -15.82 2.88
N GLU A 66 -12.79 -16.71 2.21
CA GLU A 66 -11.76 -16.29 1.27
C GLU A 66 -12.39 -15.37 0.20
N VAL A 67 -11.78 -14.19 0.01
CA VAL A 67 -12.24 -13.25 -1.02
C VAL A 67 -12.03 -13.89 -2.40
N PRO A 68 -13.06 -13.94 -3.27
CA PRO A 68 -12.96 -14.61 -4.56
C PRO A 68 -11.96 -13.95 -5.51
N GLY A 69 -11.14 -14.78 -6.15
CA GLY A 69 -10.16 -14.37 -7.15
C GLY A 69 -8.78 -14.97 -6.87
N GLU A 70 -7.88 -14.79 -7.80
CA GLU A 70 -6.49 -15.22 -7.71
C GLU A 70 -5.58 -14.00 -7.52
N VAL A 71 -4.53 -14.16 -6.74
CA VAL A 71 -3.42 -13.21 -6.63
C VAL A 71 -2.52 -13.42 -7.85
N LEU A 72 -2.27 -12.36 -8.60
CA LEU A 72 -1.39 -12.39 -9.76
C LEU A 72 -0.13 -11.58 -9.50
N GLY A 73 1.02 -12.16 -9.78
CA GLY A 73 2.28 -11.39 -9.79
C GLY A 73 2.31 -10.37 -10.94
N GLY A 74 3.08 -9.30 -10.81
CA GLY A 74 3.16 -8.22 -11.78
C GLY A 74 3.51 -8.68 -13.22
N ARG A 75 4.24 -9.80 -13.38
CA ARG A 75 4.50 -10.42 -14.68
C ARG A 75 3.22 -10.98 -15.32
N GLU A 76 2.34 -11.62 -14.52
CA GLU A 76 1.08 -12.19 -15.01
C GLU A 76 0.07 -11.10 -15.36
N TRP A 77 0.02 -10.02 -14.58
CA TRP A 77 -0.77 -8.83 -14.90
C TRP A 77 -0.46 -8.32 -16.30
N ARG A 78 0.83 -8.19 -16.63
CA ARG A 78 1.29 -7.74 -17.95
C ARG A 78 1.01 -8.79 -19.03
N ALA A 79 1.31 -10.06 -18.77
CA ALA A 79 1.12 -11.14 -19.76
C ALA A 79 -0.35 -11.33 -20.15
N ARG A 80 -1.30 -11.06 -19.25
CA ARG A 80 -2.75 -11.11 -19.52
C ARG A 80 -3.28 -9.80 -20.11
N GLY A 81 -2.45 -8.77 -20.29
CA GLY A 81 -2.85 -7.45 -20.78
C GLY A 81 -3.88 -6.74 -19.86
N LEU A 82 -3.88 -7.04 -18.57
CA LEU A 82 -4.86 -6.48 -17.64
C LEU A 82 -4.60 -5.01 -17.35
N LEU A 83 -3.33 -4.60 -17.33
CA LEU A 83 -2.95 -3.22 -17.09
C LEU A 83 -3.36 -2.28 -18.24
N GLU A 84 -3.52 -2.77 -19.46
CA GLU A 84 -3.94 -2.00 -20.63
C GLU A 84 -5.45 -1.84 -20.72
N ARG A 85 -6.23 -2.59 -19.94
CA ARG A 85 -7.70 -2.55 -19.99
C ARG A 85 -8.26 -1.36 -19.24
N GLY A 86 -9.14 -0.60 -19.90
CA GLY A 86 -9.85 0.51 -19.25
C GLY A 86 -10.74 0.07 -18.08
N GLU A 87 -11.35 -1.13 -18.18
CA GLU A 87 -12.18 -1.69 -17.09
C GLU A 87 -11.36 -1.94 -15.81
N THR A 88 -10.10 -2.36 -15.93
CA THR A 88 -9.19 -2.56 -14.80
C THR A 88 -8.90 -1.24 -14.09
N ALA A 89 -8.48 -0.22 -14.84
CA ALA A 89 -8.21 1.10 -14.28
C ALA A 89 -9.46 1.74 -13.66
N ARG A 90 -10.63 1.53 -14.28
CA ARG A 90 -11.90 1.99 -13.72
C ARG A 90 -12.24 1.29 -12.40
N ALA A 91 -12.07 -0.04 -12.31
CA ALA A 91 -12.36 -0.77 -11.09
C ALA A 91 -11.48 -0.31 -9.91
N VAL A 92 -10.19 -0.04 -10.18
CA VAL A 92 -9.27 0.54 -9.18
C VAL A 92 -9.72 1.95 -8.80
N ALA A 93 -10.05 2.80 -9.77
CA ALA A 93 -10.52 4.16 -9.52
C ALA A 93 -11.78 4.19 -8.65
N GLU A 94 -12.78 3.37 -8.98
CA GLU A 94 -14.02 3.24 -8.21
C GLU A 94 -13.78 2.71 -6.79
N PHE A 95 -12.83 1.79 -6.62
CA PHE A 95 -12.44 1.28 -5.30
C PHE A 95 -11.77 2.37 -4.46
N VAL A 96 -10.75 3.04 -4.99
CA VAL A 96 -10.04 4.10 -4.27
C VAL A 96 -10.99 5.23 -3.90
N ASP A 97 -11.86 5.66 -4.82
CA ASP A 97 -12.84 6.70 -4.53
C ASP A 97 -13.86 6.27 -3.46
N ALA A 98 -14.25 4.99 -3.44
CA ALA A 98 -15.15 4.47 -2.40
C ALA A 98 -14.51 4.43 -1.01
N VAL A 99 -13.21 4.08 -0.94
CA VAL A 99 -12.44 4.14 0.32
C VAL A 99 -12.31 5.59 0.79
N HIS A 100 -11.92 6.51 -0.10
CA HIS A 100 -11.77 7.94 0.22
C HIS A 100 -13.09 8.63 0.60
N ALA A 101 -14.23 8.12 0.12
CA ALA A 101 -15.55 8.64 0.48
C ALA A 101 -16.01 8.20 1.89
N PHE A 102 -15.33 7.24 2.51
CA PHE A 102 -15.63 6.88 3.89
C PHE A 102 -15.29 8.04 4.83
N SER A 103 -16.17 8.34 5.79
CA SER A 103 -15.96 9.47 6.70
C SER A 103 -14.67 9.31 7.52
N ALA A 104 -13.74 10.27 7.37
CA ALA A 104 -12.52 10.32 8.19
C ALA A 104 -12.82 10.46 9.68
N GLU A 105 -13.88 11.20 10.06
CA GLU A 105 -14.33 11.30 11.46
C GLU A 105 -14.78 9.92 11.96
N ARG A 106 -15.57 9.19 11.16
CA ARG A 106 -15.99 7.84 11.53
C ARG A 106 -14.80 6.87 11.60
N ALA A 107 -13.85 6.98 10.71
CA ALA A 107 -12.62 6.18 10.76
C ALA A 107 -11.82 6.42 12.07
N ARG A 108 -11.71 7.68 12.53
CA ARG A 108 -11.11 8.01 13.85
C ARG A 108 -11.84 7.35 15.01
N GLU A 109 -13.18 7.43 15.00
CA GLU A 109 -13.99 6.77 16.03
C GLU A 109 -13.79 5.25 16.08
N LEU A 110 -13.49 4.64 14.92
CA LEU A 110 -13.19 3.21 14.80
C LEU A 110 -11.74 2.87 15.18
N GLY A 111 -10.91 3.89 15.46
CA GLY A 111 -9.53 3.73 15.90
C GLY A 111 -8.52 3.63 14.75
N VAL A 112 -8.89 4.10 13.53
CA VAL A 112 -7.93 4.18 12.41
C VAL A 112 -6.91 5.27 12.73
N PRO A 113 -5.59 4.97 12.61
CA PRO A 113 -4.55 5.94 12.89
C PRO A 113 -4.54 7.09 11.87
N GLU A 114 -4.10 8.25 12.30
CA GLU A 114 -3.74 9.35 11.40
C GLU A 114 -2.28 9.24 11.00
N TRP A 115 -1.99 9.62 9.78
CA TRP A 115 -0.64 9.65 9.23
C TRP A 115 -0.19 11.09 9.01
N ASP A 116 0.95 11.44 9.61
CA ASP A 116 1.65 12.69 9.38
C ASP A 116 2.94 12.43 8.59
N PRO A 117 2.88 12.41 7.25
CA PRO A 117 4.03 12.09 6.41
C PRO A 117 5.19 13.08 6.57
N ARG A 118 4.91 14.35 6.94
CA ARG A 118 5.99 15.32 7.14
C ARG A 118 6.85 14.96 8.34
N THR A 119 6.22 14.63 9.46
CA THR A 119 6.93 14.24 10.68
C THR A 119 7.61 12.89 10.51
N GLU A 120 6.91 11.88 10.03
CA GLU A 120 7.46 10.53 9.89
C GLU A 120 8.65 10.51 8.93
N PHE A 121 8.53 11.07 7.73
CA PHE A 121 9.65 11.10 6.79
C PHE A 121 10.82 11.99 7.25
N ALA A 122 10.57 13.00 8.09
CA ALA A 122 11.67 13.78 8.67
C ALA A 122 12.45 12.95 9.71
N GLU A 123 11.78 12.16 10.52
CA GLU A 123 12.39 11.24 11.50
C GLU A 123 13.13 10.09 10.78
N ASP A 124 12.51 9.49 9.78
CA ASP A 124 13.09 8.40 9.00
C ASP A 124 14.35 8.82 8.25
N LEU A 125 14.47 10.07 7.80
CA LEU A 125 15.64 10.54 7.07
C LEU A 125 16.94 10.37 7.86
N ASP A 126 16.91 10.58 9.17
CA ASP A 126 18.12 10.40 9.99
C ASP A 126 18.49 8.91 10.13
N LEU A 127 17.50 8.03 10.23
CA LEU A 127 17.73 6.59 10.22
C LEU A 127 18.22 6.10 8.86
N VAL A 128 17.64 6.59 7.77
CA VAL A 128 18.06 6.28 6.40
C VAL A 128 19.51 6.70 6.17
N ARG A 129 19.88 7.91 6.59
CA ARG A 129 21.29 8.39 6.51
C ARG A 129 22.24 7.49 7.28
N ALA A 130 21.86 7.05 8.46
CA ALA A 130 22.72 6.29 9.33
C ALA A 130 22.86 4.81 8.91
N GLN A 131 21.79 4.20 8.39
CA GLN A 131 21.70 2.75 8.24
C GLN A 131 21.51 2.29 6.78
N VAL A 132 20.81 3.05 5.92
CA VAL A 132 20.53 2.66 4.54
C VAL A 132 21.61 3.17 3.58
N ILE A 133 21.99 4.44 3.70
CA ILE A 133 22.99 5.06 2.81
C ILE A 133 24.31 4.27 2.77
N PRO A 134 24.85 3.76 3.89
CA PRO A 134 26.07 2.94 3.85
C PRO A 134 25.97 1.63 3.04
N LEU A 135 24.75 1.19 2.71
CA LEU A 135 24.50 -0.03 1.91
C LEU A 135 24.41 0.27 0.41
N LEU A 136 24.40 1.53 0.01
CA LEU A 136 24.24 1.99 -1.38
C LEU A 136 25.59 2.46 -1.96
N PRO A 137 25.75 2.40 -3.29
CA PRO A 137 26.77 3.18 -3.98
C PRO A 137 26.63 4.68 -3.67
N GLU A 138 27.75 5.39 -3.57
CA GLU A 138 27.77 6.79 -3.12
C GLU A 138 26.81 7.69 -3.90
N ALA A 139 26.77 7.56 -5.24
CA ALA A 139 25.88 8.37 -6.08
C ALA A 139 24.39 8.08 -5.81
N GLU A 140 24.02 6.81 -5.60
CA GLU A 140 22.65 6.40 -5.28
C GLU A 140 22.24 6.91 -3.88
N GLY A 141 23.17 6.86 -2.92
CA GLY A 141 22.95 7.40 -1.57
C GLY A 141 22.72 8.90 -1.59
N TRP A 142 23.53 9.66 -2.34
CA TRP A 142 23.32 11.10 -2.52
C TRP A 142 21.98 11.42 -3.18
N ARG A 143 21.61 10.66 -4.22
CA ARG A 143 20.34 10.86 -4.92
C ARG A 143 19.14 10.61 -4.00
N LEU A 144 19.19 9.58 -3.15
CA LEU A 144 18.13 9.28 -2.18
C LEU A 144 17.94 10.43 -1.19
N VAL A 145 19.04 10.97 -0.64
CA VAL A 145 18.99 12.12 0.28
C VAL A 145 18.45 13.37 -0.41
N GLU A 146 18.80 13.60 -1.67
CA GLU A 146 18.29 14.72 -2.46
C GLU A 146 16.78 14.62 -2.67
N LEU A 147 16.27 13.46 -3.13
CA LEU A 147 14.82 13.19 -3.28
C LEU A 147 14.07 13.43 -1.97
N TRP A 148 14.63 12.98 -0.85
CA TRP A 148 14.02 13.17 0.46
C TRP A 148 13.97 14.65 0.87
N GLY A 149 15.06 15.35 0.64
CA GLY A 149 15.15 16.79 0.90
C GLY A 149 14.20 17.61 0.01
N GLU A 150 14.11 17.26 -1.28
CA GLU A 150 13.17 17.88 -2.22
C GLU A 150 11.72 17.69 -1.75
N TYR A 151 11.33 16.46 -1.41
CA TYR A 151 9.98 16.16 -0.93
C TYR A 151 9.61 16.94 0.34
N LEU A 152 10.50 16.96 1.35
CA LEU A 152 10.26 17.65 2.63
C LEU A 152 10.27 19.17 2.50
N SER A 153 10.95 19.74 1.50
CA SER A 153 11.07 21.19 1.31
C SER A 153 9.83 21.83 0.67
N VAL A 154 8.96 21.03 0.04
CA VAL A 154 7.78 21.53 -0.68
C VAL A 154 6.55 21.46 0.21
N ASP A 155 6.12 22.58 0.79
CA ASP A 155 4.94 22.65 1.67
C ASP A 155 3.68 22.09 1.01
N GLY A 156 3.51 22.31 -0.29
CA GLY A 156 2.38 21.79 -1.05
C GLY A 156 2.25 20.26 -1.04
N ASN A 157 3.31 19.51 -0.74
CA ASN A 157 3.23 18.05 -0.59
C ASN A 157 2.40 17.62 0.63
N PHE A 158 2.19 18.52 1.57
CA PHE A 158 1.48 18.27 2.83
C PHE A 158 0.15 19.05 2.92
N GLU A 159 -0.23 19.71 1.83
CA GLU A 159 -1.51 20.42 1.70
C GLU A 159 -2.55 19.53 1.02
N TYR A 160 -3.30 18.77 1.83
CA TYR A 160 -4.36 17.87 1.38
C TYR A 160 -5.47 17.78 2.44
N GLU A 161 -6.68 17.42 2.00
CA GLU A 161 -7.76 17.01 2.91
C GLU A 161 -7.56 15.55 3.27
N PRO A 162 -7.35 15.21 4.56
CA PRO A 162 -7.13 13.83 4.97
C PRO A 162 -8.37 12.96 4.72
N VAL A 163 -8.17 11.80 4.13
CA VAL A 163 -9.20 10.80 3.88
C VAL A 163 -8.79 9.45 4.45
N LEU A 164 -9.76 8.52 4.56
CA LEU A 164 -9.39 7.12 4.75
C LEU A 164 -8.66 6.63 3.51
N THR A 165 -7.47 6.06 3.68
CA THR A 165 -6.70 5.39 2.63
C THR A 165 -6.56 3.91 2.94
N HIS A 166 -6.47 3.09 1.92
CA HIS A 166 -6.08 1.68 2.04
C HIS A 166 -4.60 1.58 2.41
N ALA A 167 -3.82 2.48 1.86
CA ALA A 167 -2.38 2.67 2.03
C ALA A 167 -1.48 1.53 1.52
N ASP A 168 -2.07 0.49 0.90
CA ASP A 168 -1.35 -0.59 0.24
C ASP A 168 -2.15 -1.16 -0.96
N VAL A 169 -2.54 -0.28 -1.88
CA VAL A 169 -3.21 -0.69 -3.14
C VAL A 169 -2.16 -1.18 -4.13
N SER A 170 -1.69 -2.41 -3.92
CA SER A 170 -0.71 -3.08 -4.78
C SER A 170 -1.38 -4.10 -5.72
N LEU A 171 -0.68 -4.52 -6.79
CA LEU A 171 -1.19 -5.54 -7.71
C LEU A 171 -1.43 -6.89 -7.00
N ASP A 172 -0.66 -7.18 -5.96
CA ASP A 172 -0.76 -8.43 -5.20
C ASP A 172 -1.99 -8.45 -4.27
N HIS A 173 -2.57 -7.29 -3.97
CA HIS A 173 -3.78 -7.15 -3.15
C HIS A 173 -5.06 -7.02 -3.99
N LEU A 174 -4.94 -6.92 -5.32
CA LEU A 174 -6.05 -6.91 -6.25
C LEU A 174 -6.33 -8.32 -6.78
N LEU A 175 -7.43 -8.92 -6.35
CA LEU A 175 -7.80 -10.28 -6.74
C LEU A 175 -8.51 -10.27 -8.08
N VAL A 176 -8.16 -11.24 -8.95
CA VAL A 176 -8.65 -11.33 -10.32
C VAL A 176 -9.42 -12.63 -10.54
N THR A 177 -10.60 -12.55 -11.13
CA THR A 177 -11.34 -13.71 -11.65
C THR A 177 -11.51 -13.57 -13.16
N GLY A 178 -10.93 -14.48 -13.92
CA GLY A 178 -10.82 -14.34 -15.37
C GLY A 178 -10.00 -13.08 -15.71
N ASP A 179 -10.65 -12.09 -16.32
CA ASP A 179 -10.00 -10.85 -16.75
C ASP A 179 -10.46 -9.61 -15.97
N ARG A 180 -11.06 -9.80 -14.81
CA ARG A 180 -11.64 -8.70 -14.01
C ARG A 180 -11.15 -8.73 -12.58
N ILE A 181 -10.91 -7.54 -12.01
CA ILE A 181 -10.73 -7.39 -10.58
C ILE A 181 -12.07 -7.72 -9.90
N THR A 182 -12.05 -8.63 -8.95
CA THR A 182 -13.23 -9.07 -8.20
C THR A 182 -13.15 -8.78 -6.71
N GLY A 183 -11.94 -8.57 -6.19
CA GLY A 183 -11.76 -8.31 -4.76
C GLY A 183 -10.48 -7.54 -4.45
N VAL A 184 -10.44 -7.01 -3.23
CA VAL A 184 -9.27 -6.36 -2.63
C VAL A 184 -9.07 -6.92 -1.24
N ILE A 185 -7.81 -7.16 -0.87
CA ILE A 185 -7.40 -7.72 0.42
C ILE A 185 -6.33 -6.84 1.07
N ASP A 186 -6.01 -7.19 2.28
CA ASP A 186 -4.96 -6.61 3.12
C ASP A 186 -5.18 -5.14 3.53
N PHE A 187 -6.16 -4.95 4.42
CA PHE A 187 -6.49 -3.66 5.03
C PHE A 187 -5.71 -3.39 6.32
N GLY A 188 -4.53 -4.02 6.48
CA GLY A 188 -3.70 -3.87 7.67
C GLY A 188 -3.13 -2.46 7.86
N ASP A 189 -2.84 -1.78 6.75
CA ASP A 189 -2.14 -0.50 6.72
C ASP A 189 -3.08 0.71 6.58
N VAL A 190 -4.39 0.48 6.67
CA VAL A 190 -5.39 1.56 6.58
C VAL A 190 -5.09 2.69 7.56
N ARG A 191 -5.11 3.90 7.04
CA ARG A 191 -4.83 5.13 7.81
C ARG A 191 -5.64 6.31 7.28
N ILE A 192 -5.71 7.37 8.07
CA ILE A 192 -6.27 8.64 7.63
C ILE A 192 -5.09 9.53 7.22
N GLY A 193 -5.04 9.93 5.96
CA GLY A 193 -3.90 10.68 5.44
C GLY A 193 -4.09 11.20 4.03
N ASP A 194 -2.98 11.31 3.32
CA ASP A 194 -2.90 11.84 1.97
C ASP A 194 -3.57 10.90 0.96
N PRO A 195 -4.63 11.35 0.25
CA PRO A 195 -5.34 10.54 -0.75
C PRO A 195 -4.45 10.06 -1.92
N ASP A 196 -3.35 10.72 -2.18
CA ASP A 196 -2.46 10.35 -3.28
C ASP A 196 -1.63 9.10 -2.95
N TYR A 197 -1.51 8.75 -1.66
CA TYR A 197 -0.69 7.61 -1.22
C TYR A 197 -1.23 6.26 -1.73
N ASP A 198 -2.54 6.13 -1.94
CA ASP A 198 -3.15 4.93 -2.54
C ASP A 198 -2.71 4.66 -4.00
N LEU A 199 -1.97 5.59 -4.61
CA LEU A 199 -1.40 5.41 -5.94
C LEU A 199 0.06 4.94 -5.92
N CYS A 200 0.74 4.95 -4.76
CA CYS A 200 2.17 4.68 -4.64
C CYS A 200 2.55 3.28 -5.14
N TYR A 201 1.90 2.25 -4.64
CA TYR A 201 2.18 0.87 -5.04
C TYR A 201 1.70 0.55 -6.46
N LEU A 202 0.65 1.22 -6.94
CA LEU A 202 0.25 1.16 -8.34
C LEU A 202 1.30 1.82 -9.26
N TRP A 203 1.90 2.93 -8.83
CA TRP A 203 3.00 3.57 -9.56
C TRP A 203 4.19 2.64 -9.72
N SER A 204 4.62 2.04 -8.64
CA SER A 204 5.75 1.10 -8.63
C SER A 204 5.46 -0.19 -9.40
N GLY A 205 4.28 -0.79 -9.22
CA GLY A 205 3.93 -2.10 -9.77
C GLY A 205 3.34 -2.06 -11.18
N ALA A 206 2.42 -1.13 -11.46
CA ALA A 206 1.69 -1.04 -12.72
C ALA A 206 2.23 0.04 -13.68
N GLY A 207 2.93 1.06 -13.16
CA GLY A 207 3.59 2.11 -13.94
C GLY A 207 2.71 3.34 -14.20
N ALA A 208 3.35 4.41 -14.66
CA ALA A 208 2.76 5.74 -14.84
C ALA A 208 1.52 5.76 -15.74
N GLU A 209 1.53 4.99 -16.83
CA GLU A 209 0.41 4.95 -17.78
C GLU A 209 -0.86 4.35 -17.16
N PHE A 210 -0.71 3.34 -16.29
CA PHE A 210 -1.84 2.78 -15.56
C PHE A 210 -2.39 3.76 -14.53
N VAL A 211 -1.51 4.39 -13.75
CA VAL A 211 -1.90 5.41 -12.75
C VAL A 211 -2.58 6.61 -13.43
N ARG A 212 -2.07 7.06 -14.60
CA ARG A 212 -2.72 8.14 -15.35
C ARG A 212 -4.16 7.76 -15.71
N ARG A 213 -4.42 6.55 -16.21
CA ARG A 213 -5.78 6.09 -16.53
C ARG A 213 -6.67 5.96 -15.29
N VAL A 214 -6.11 5.52 -14.15
CA VAL A 214 -6.86 5.52 -12.87
C VAL A 214 -7.27 6.95 -12.53
N GLN A 215 -6.37 7.91 -12.60
CA GLN A 215 -6.66 9.33 -12.34
C GLN A 215 -7.67 9.91 -13.33
N ASP A 216 -7.57 9.57 -14.61
CA ASP A 216 -8.55 9.98 -15.63
C ASP A 216 -9.98 9.53 -15.28
N TYR A 217 -10.15 8.27 -14.81
CA TYR A 217 -11.46 7.77 -14.35
C TYR A 217 -11.94 8.44 -13.06
N ARG A 218 -11.04 8.90 -12.21
CA ARG A 218 -11.34 9.69 -11.01
C ARG A 218 -11.62 11.17 -11.32
N GLY A 219 -11.46 11.60 -12.59
CA GLY A 219 -11.57 13.00 -12.99
C GLY A 219 -10.46 13.88 -12.45
N ARG A 220 -9.28 13.30 -12.16
CA ARG A 220 -8.09 13.96 -11.64
C ARG A 220 -6.95 13.90 -12.65
N SER A 221 -5.96 14.79 -12.52
CA SER A 221 -4.75 14.77 -13.35
C SER A 221 -3.59 14.06 -12.63
N LEU A 222 -2.74 13.44 -13.43
CA LEU A 222 -1.40 13.03 -13.01
C LEU A 222 -0.44 14.16 -13.38
N ASP A 223 -0.34 15.18 -12.51
CA ASP A 223 0.50 16.34 -12.71
C ASP A 223 1.94 16.12 -12.19
N GLU A 224 2.83 17.07 -12.46
CA GLU A 224 4.25 16.99 -12.07
C GLU A 224 4.44 16.87 -10.55
N ARG A 225 3.59 17.51 -9.76
CA ARG A 225 3.66 17.41 -8.29
C ARG A 225 3.31 16.01 -7.82
N LEU A 226 2.23 15.45 -8.32
CA LEU A 226 1.83 14.08 -7.98
C LEU A 226 2.89 13.07 -8.42
N ILE A 227 3.45 13.24 -9.63
CA ILE A 227 4.55 12.40 -10.11
C ILE A 227 5.74 12.46 -9.14
N ALA A 228 6.18 13.64 -8.75
CA ALA A 228 7.29 13.80 -7.81
C ALA A 228 7.02 13.15 -6.43
N LYS A 229 5.78 13.24 -5.92
CA LYS A 229 5.37 12.52 -4.70
C LYS A 229 5.47 11.01 -4.86
N LEU A 230 4.95 10.47 -5.96
CA LEU A 230 4.95 9.03 -6.23
C LEU A 230 6.36 8.47 -6.46
N GLU A 231 7.21 9.23 -7.14
CA GLU A 231 8.63 8.90 -7.31
C GLU A 231 9.36 8.86 -5.97
N PHE A 232 9.17 9.88 -5.13
CA PHE A 232 9.73 9.90 -3.79
C PHE A 232 9.24 8.72 -2.96
N TRP A 233 7.93 8.52 -2.84
CA TRP A 233 7.37 7.44 -2.02
C TRP A 233 7.84 6.06 -2.48
N SER A 234 7.93 5.82 -3.80
CA SER A 234 8.43 4.55 -4.33
C SER A 234 9.87 4.24 -3.92
N CYS A 235 10.69 5.26 -3.65
CA CYS A 235 12.05 5.09 -3.11
C CYS A 235 12.04 5.03 -1.58
N ALA A 236 11.22 5.87 -0.93
CA ALA A 236 11.16 5.97 0.52
C ALA A 236 10.63 4.67 1.15
N ASP A 237 9.57 4.07 0.58
CA ASP A 237 9.02 2.82 1.09
C ASP A 237 10.06 1.68 1.06
N HIS A 238 10.82 1.55 -0.03
CA HIS A 238 11.90 0.56 -0.07
C HIS A 238 13.04 0.87 0.91
N ALA A 239 13.33 2.15 1.18
CA ALA A 239 14.32 2.52 2.18
C ALA A 239 13.83 2.18 3.61
N ILE A 240 12.53 2.36 3.88
CA ILE A 240 11.89 1.95 5.14
C ILE A 240 11.89 0.43 5.27
N ASP A 241 11.64 -0.31 4.20
CA ASP A 241 11.77 -1.78 4.18
C ASP A 241 13.18 -2.24 4.54
N VAL A 242 14.22 -1.53 4.07
CA VAL A 242 15.61 -1.81 4.48
C VAL A 242 15.79 -1.62 5.98
N LEU A 243 15.26 -0.52 6.55
CA LEU A 243 15.29 -0.27 8.00
C LEU A 243 14.58 -1.38 8.77
N HIS A 244 13.38 -1.78 8.32
CA HIS A 244 12.64 -2.90 8.90
C HIS A 244 13.44 -4.20 8.89
N GLY A 245 14.11 -4.52 7.77
CA GLY A 245 14.97 -5.70 7.64
C GLY A 245 16.18 -5.65 8.58
N ILE A 246 16.71 -4.46 8.88
CA ILE A 246 17.80 -4.27 9.86
C ILE A 246 17.27 -4.46 11.28
N GLU A 247 16.18 -3.78 11.65
CA GLU A 247 15.59 -3.79 12.98
C GLU A 247 15.18 -5.19 13.44
N HIS A 248 14.61 -5.97 12.50
CA HIS A 248 14.11 -7.31 12.79
C HIS A 248 15.10 -8.44 12.47
N GLU A 249 16.36 -8.10 12.18
CA GLU A 249 17.42 -9.08 11.86
C GLU A 249 17.02 -10.04 10.70
N LEU A 250 16.42 -9.49 9.63
CA LEU A 250 15.97 -10.20 8.42
C LEU A 250 16.90 -9.92 7.23
N PRO A 251 18.09 -10.53 7.15
CA PRO A 251 19.10 -10.14 6.16
C PRO A 251 18.68 -10.38 4.71
N GLU A 252 17.93 -11.43 4.41
CA GLU A 252 17.45 -11.70 3.06
C GLU A 252 16.44 -10.63 2.62
N PHE A 253 15.47 -10.27 3.48
CA PHE A 253 14.50 -9.22 3.23
C PHE A 253 15.19 -7.85 3.04
N ARG A 254 16.13 -7.49 3.91
CA ARG A 254 16.95 -6.27 3.78
C ARG A 254 17.66 -6.22 2.41
N ASP A 255 18.34 -7.29 2.02
CA ASP A 255 19.13 -7.33 0.78
C ASP A 255 18.21 -7.28 -0.46
N ASP A 256 17.02 -7.85 -0.39
CA ASP A 256 15.97 -7.72 -1.41
C ASP A 256 15.50 -6.28 -1.50
N SER A 257 15.15 -5.65 -0.37
CA SER A 257 14.72 -4.26 -0.31
C SER A 257 15.78 -3.28 -0.82
N VAL A 258 17.07 -3.52 -0.55
CA VAL A 258 18.17 -2.73 -1.14
C VAL A 258 18.17 -2.85 -2.68
N ARG A 259 17.91 -4.04 -3.24
CA ARG A 259 17.84 -4.20 -4.70
C ARG A 259 16.66 -3.46 -5.31
N GLU A 260 15.49 -3.51 -4.66
CA GLU A 260 14.28 -2.81 -5.10
C GLU A 260 14.46 -1.29 -4.99
N LEU A 261 15.05 -0.78 -3.90
CA LEU A 261 15.40 0.63 -3.74
C LEU A 261 16.28 1.13 -4.89
N ARG A 262 17.33 0.38 -5.22
CA ARG A 262 18.23 0.73 -6.33
C ARG A 262 17.51 0.73 -7.68
N ALA A 263 16.61 -0.22 -7.89
CA ALA A 263 15.79 -0.27 -9.08
C ALA A 263 14.79 0.92 -9.14
N ALA A 264 14.24 1.35 -8.01
CA ALA A 264 13.38 2.52 -7.91
C ALA A 264 14.14 3.81 -8.26
N LEU A 265 15.31 4.02 -7.66
CA LEU A 265 16.18 5.16 -7.97
C LEU A 265 16.56 5.25 -9.45
N ALA A 266 16.92 4.11 -10.06
CA ALA A 266 17.24 4.06 -11.48
C ALA A 266 16.03 4.41 -12.39
N ARG A 267 14.80 4.10 -11.98
CA ARG A 267 13.57 4.49 -12.71
C ARG A 267 13.36 6.00 -12.66
N VAL A 268 13.51 6.62 -11.49
CA VAL A 268 13.37 8.07 -11.30
C VAL A 268 14.37 8.81 -12.17
N ASP A 269 15.65 8.41 -12.17
CA ASP A 269 16.68 9.04 -12.98
C ASP A 269 16.45 8.87 -14.50
N GLY A 270 15.91 7.70 -14.92
CA GLY A 270 15.58 7.42 -16.32
C GLY A 270 14.41 8.27 -16.85
N GLN A 271 13.46 8.64 -16.00
CA GLN A 271 12.34 9.52 -16.38
C GLN A 271 12.77 10.98 -16.48
N SER A 272 13.67 11.43 -15.62
CA SER A 272 14.25 12.81 -15.66
C SER A 272 15.03 13.10 -16.95
N THR A 273 15.62 12.08 -17.57
CA THR A 273 16.40 12.23 -18.82
C THR A 273 15.54 12.16 -20.11
N GLY A 274 14.28 11.74 -20.02
CA GLY A 274 13.35 11.62 -21.14
C GLY A 274 12.47 12.86 -21.40
N SER A 275 12.56 13.89 -20.58
CA SER A 275 11.74 15.11 -20.63
C SER A 275 12.47 16.34 -21.18
N LEU A 276 13.52 16.16 -22.03
CA LEU A 276 14.24 17.23 -22.74
C LEU A 276 13.97 17.18 -24.23
#